data_1126c0e2fb448efd594eb056df9bce0c
#
_entry.id   1126c0e2fb448efd594eb056df9bce0c
#
_cell.length_a   1.000
_cell.length_b   1.000
_cell.length_c   1.000
_cell.angle_alpha   90.00
_cell.angle_beta   90.00
_cell.angle_gamma   90.00
#
_symmetry.space_group_name_H-M   'P 1'
#
loop_
_entity.id
_entity.type
_entity.pdbx_description
1 polymer ?
#
loop_
_entity_poly.entity_id
_entity_poly.type
_entity_poly.pdbx_seq_one_letter_code
_entity_poly.pdbx_strand_id
1 'polypeptide(L)'
;MTNTAIANALDSDSKFTDSQVTPELREAGLAYLATYEGGFSYLVDLKRRNPADLSLGQVRGVLNCVRAEILRANNDKFWDGVADGRYAITLDGKLRFFRVNTPTAGRWSGFTFVTEVFGGGAIKAIRGLEARNEVLAVIANDPKALARFGQELGSCGKCGRVLTDEESRAIGIGPLCREQLGM
;
A
#
# COMPACT_ATOMS: atom_id res chain seq x y z
N MET A 1 24.18 5.80 0.19
CA MET A 1 24.16 6.54 -1.11
C MET A 1 23.44 5.76 -2.23
N THR A 2 23.49 4.43 -2.25
CA THR A 2 22.94 3.56 -3.32
C THR A 2 21.44 3.67 -3.55
N ASN A 3 20.64 3.89 -2.50
CA ASN A 3 19.17 3.96 -2.63
C ASN A 3 18.67 5.29 -3.21
N THR A 4 19.45 6.36 -3.17
CA THR A 4 19.05 7.69 -3.63
C THR A 4 18.93 7.75 -5.17
N ALA A 5 19.87 7.12 -5.90
CA ALA A 5 19.82 7.07 -7.37
C ALA A 5 18.60 6.26 -7.85
N ILE A 6 18.29 5.15 -7.17
CA ILE A 6 17.12 4.33 -7.47
C ILE A 6 15.84 5.07 -7.08
N ALA A 7 15.82 5.75 -5.92
CA ALA A 7 14.69 6.55 -5.48
C ALA A 7 14.36 7.70 -6.45
N ASN A 8 15.39 8.39 -6.95
CA ASN A 8 15.22 9.46 -7.93
C ASN A 8 14.72 8.98 -9.30
N ALA A 9 14.98 7.71 -9.65
CA ALA A 9 14.49 7.10 -10.89
C ALA A 9 13.07 6.51 -10.74
N LEU A 10 12.45 6.62 -9.56
CA LEU A 10 11.11 6.10 -9.26
C LEU A 10 9.97 7.05 -9.66
N ASP A 11 10.18 7.90 -10.65
CA ASP A 11 9.19 8.88 -11.15
C ASP A 11 7.89 8.26 -11.73
N SER A 12 7.81 6.94 -11.76
CA SER A 12 6.61 6.24 -12.24
C SER A 12 6.23 5.06 -11.36
N ASP A 13 4.93 4.83 -11.24
CA ASP A 13 4.33 3.63 -10.64
C ASP A 13 4.68 2.32 -11.37
N SER A 14 5.34 2.40 -12.49
CA SER A 14 5.70 1.26 -13.31
C SER A 14 7.00 0.60 -12.84
N LYS A 15 7.10 -0.70 -13.05
CA LYS A 15 8.36 -1.44 -12.86
C LYS A 15 9.40 -0.95 -13.86
N PHE A 16 10.68 -1.01 -13.49
CA PHE A 16 11.78 -0.77 -14.43
C PHE A 16 11.67 -1.69 -15.65
N THR A 17 11.88 -1.12 -16.82
CA THR A 17 12.07 -1.82 -18.09
C THR A 17 13.55 -1.92 -18.42
N ASP A 18 13.93 -2.74 -19.40
CA ASP A 18 15.34 -2.88 -19.79
C ASP A 18 15.92 -1.57 -20.31
N SER A 19 15.12 -0.76 -21.02
CA SER A 19 15.54 0.55 -21.57
C SER A 19 15.78 1.63 -20.49
N GLN A 20 15.28 1.45 -19.29
CA GLN A 20 15.47 2.37 -18.16
C GLN A 20 16.68 2.03 -17.30
N VAL A 21 17.33 0.87 -17.51
CA VAL A 21 18.53 0.48 -16.76
C VAL A 21 19.75 1.19 -17.32
N THR A 22 20.00 2.39 -16.84
CA THR A 22 21.24 3.13 -17.16
C THR A 22 22.46 2.50 -16.47
N PRO A 23 23.71 2.84 -16.91
CA PRO A 23 24.91 2.39 -16.23
C PRO A 23 24.92 2.71 -14.74
N GLU A 24 24.47 3.91 -14.35
CA GLU A 24 24.40 4.36 -12.96
C GLU A 24 23.38 3.53 -12.14
N LEU A 25 22.23 3.21 -12.72
CA LEU A 25 21.23 2.35 -12.08
C LEU A 25 21.73 0.90 -11.98
N ARG A 26 22.49 0.42 -12.99
CA ARG A 26 23.14 -0.88 -12.92
C ARG A 26 24.11 -0.95 -11.75
N GLU A 27 24.99 0.04 -11.62
CA GLU A 27 25.93 0.13 -10.51
C GLU A 27 25.22 0.18 -9.15
N ALA A 28 24.20 1.02 -9.03
CA ALA A 28 23.38 1.11 -7.82
C ALA A 28 22.70 -0.22 -7.45
N GLY A 29 22.15 -0.93 -8.43
CA GLY A 29 21.54 -2.24 -8.23
C GLY A 29 22.55 -3.30 -7.80
N LEU A 30 23.75 -3.32 -8.39
CA LEU A 30 24.81 -4.24 -8.01
C LEU A 30 25.37 -3.94 -6.61
N ALA A 31 25.52 -2.66 -6.25
CA ALA A 31 25.94 -2.25 -4.91
C ALA A 31 24.91 -2.64 -3.84
N TYR A 32 23.62 -2.48 -4.14
CA TYR A 32 22.56 -2.97 -3.25
C TYR A 32 22.65 -4.50 -3.09
N LEU A 33 22.80 -5.24 -4.19
CA LEU A 33 22.88 -6.71 -4.17
C LEU A 33 24.06 -7.19 -3.32
N ALA A 34 25.22 -6.51 -3.41
CA ALA A 34 26.43 -6.86 -2.65
C ALA A 34 26.19 -6.77 -1.13
N THR A 35 25.41 -5.80 -0.68
CA THR A 35 25.10 -5.57 0.75
C THR A 35 23.81 -6.24 1.22
N TYR A 36 23.09 -6.95 0.34
CA TYR A 36 21.81 -7.57 0.69
C TYR A 36 21.98 -8.70 1.73
N GLU A 37 21.24 -8.61 2.84
CA GLU A 37 21.25 -9.58 3.94
C GLU A 37 19.89 -10.26 4.15
N GLY A 38 18.89 -9.93 3.32
CA GLY A 38 17.55 -10.50 3.42
C GLY A 38 17.46 -11.94 2.91
N GLY A 39 16.33 -12.59 3.20
CA GLY A 39 16.08 -14.00 2.87
C GLY A 39 15.37 -14.26 1.54
N PHE A 40 15.20 -13.25 0.67
CA PHE A 40 14.53 -13.48 -0.61
C PHE A 40 15.43 -14.28 -1.56
N SER A 41 15.06 -15.51 -1.84
CA SER A 41 15.88 -16.51 -2.54
C SER A 41 16.47 -16.00 -3.87
N TYR A 42 15.69 -15.26 -4.65
CA TYR A 42 16.15 -14.68 -5.91
C TYR A 42 17.36 -13.75 -5.73
N LEU A 43 17.33 -12.84 -4.75
CA LEU A 43 18.45 -11.93 -4.49
C LEU A 43 19.64 -12.67 -3.87
N VAL A 44 19.39 -13.65 -3.00
CA VAL A 44 20.44 -14.51 -2.43
C VAL A 44 21.18 -15.28 -3.51
N ASP A 45 20.48 -15.84 -4.50
CA ASP A 45 21.05 -16.57 -5.61
C ASP A 45 21.86 -15.66 -6.54
N LEU A 46 21.36 -14.44 -6.82
CA LEU A 46 22.10 -13.47 -7.63
C LEU A 46 23.36 -12.94 -6.93
N LYS A 47 23.29 -12.73 -5.60
CA LYS A 47 24.45 -12.28 -4.81
C LYS A 47 25.65 -13.25 -4.88
N ARG A 48 25.39 -14.54 -5.06
CA ARG A 48 26.41 -15.59 -5.19
C ARG A 48 27.12 -15.61 -6.55
N ARG A 49 26.55 -14.89 -7.54
CA ARG A 49 27.11 -14.84 -8.90
C ARG A 49 28.12 -13.70 -9.03
N ASN A 50 28.99 -13.81 -10.02
CA ASN A 50 29.86 -12.69 -10.37
C ASN A 50 28.99 -11.52 -10.90
N PRO A 51 29.08 -10.30 -10.33
CA PRO A 51 28.32 -9.15 -10.79
C PRO A 51 28.48 -8.82 -12.28
N ALA A 52 29.64 -9.12 -12.87
CA ALA A 52 29.91 -8.90 -14.28
C ALA A 52 29.05 -9.79 -15.20
N ASP A 53 28.69 -10.99 -14.72
CA ASP A 53 27.92 -11.98 -15.47
C ASP A 53 26.40 -11.79 -15.37
N LEU A 54 25.95 -10.83 -14.57
CA LEU A 54 24.53 -10.57 -14.43
C LEU A 54 23.94 -9.91 -15.69
N SER A 55 22.96 -10.57 -16.30
CA SER A 55 22.24 -10.04 -17.44
C SER A 55 21.47 -8.76 -17.08
N LEU A 56 21.14 -7.95 -18.10
CA LEU A 56 20.33 -6.75 -17.95
C LEU A 56 19.00 -7.05 -17.24
N GLY A 57 18.31 -8.13 -17.63
CA GLY A 57 17.06 -8.56 -17.01
C GLY A 57 17.21 -8.94 -15.53
N GLN A 58 18.34 -9.50 -15.12
CA GLN A 58 18.63 -9.81 -13.71
C GLN A 58 18.85 -8.53 -12.89
N VAL A 59 19.63 -7.59 -13.44
CA VAL A 59 19.84 -6.28 -12.80
C VAL A 59 18.51 -5.51 -12.67
N ARG A 60 17.69 -5.49 -13.72
CA ARG A 60 16.34 -4.94 -13.66
C ARG A 60 15.51 -5.61 -12.55
N GLY A 61 15.62 -6.92 -12.39
CA GLY A 61 14.96 -7.65 -11.31
C GLY A 61 15.39 -7.16 -9.93
N VAL A 62 16.69 -6.93 -9.72
CA VAL A 62 17.24 -6.34 -8.48
C VAL A 62 16.65 -4.95 -8.25
N LEU A 63 16.70 -4.06 -9.26
CA LEU A 63 16.15 -2.71 -9.16
C LEU A 63 14.66 -2.71 -8.80
N ASN A 64 13.88 -3.63 -9.36
CA ASN A 64 12.47 -3.78 -9.01
C ASN A 64 12.25 -4.28 -7.57
N CYS A 65 13.18 -5.06 -7.01
CA CYS A 65 13.14 -5.44 -5.59
C CYS A 65 13.44 -4.22 -4.69
N VAL A 66 14.48 -3.46 -5.01
CA VAL A 66 14.81 -2.21 -4.28
C VAL A 66 13.65 -1.22 -4.35
N ARG A 67 13.09 -1.04 -5.54
CA ARG A 67 11.88 -0.22 -5.72
C ARG A 67 10.75 -0.66 -4.79
N ALA A 68 10.47 -1.96 -4.74
CA ALA A 68 9.42 -2.48 -3.87
C ALA A 68 9.69 -2.22 -2.38
N GLU A 69 10.95 -2.27 -1.95
CA GLU A 69 11.35 -1.93 -0.57
C GLU A 69 11.20 -0.44 -0.27
N ILE A 70 11.66 0.43 -1.18
CA ILE A 70 11.51 1.89 -1.03
C ILE A 70 10.02 2.26 -0.95
N LEU A 71 9.20 1.67 -1.83
CA LEU A 71 7.76 1.92 -1.83
C LEU A 71 7.07 1.42 -0.56
N ARG A 72 7.53 0.28 0.00
CA ARG A 72 7.05 -0.21 1.30
C ARG A 72 7.45 0.74 2.42
N ALA A 73 8.73 1.11 2.51
CA ALA A 73 9.24 2.02 3.54
C ALA A 73 8.57 3.41 3.48
N ASN A 74 8.30 3.92 2.29
CA ASN A 74 7.56 5.17 2.12
C ASN A 74 6.07 4.98 2.48
N ASN A 75 5.49 3.83 2.18
CA ASN A 75 4.13 3.48 2.54
C ASN A 75 3.98 3.41 4.07
N ASP A 76 4.88 2.73 4.76
CA ASP A 76 4.86 2.59 6.22
C ASP A 76 5.01 3.95 6.93
N LYS A 77 5.77 4.89 6.37
CA LYS A 77 5.96 6.23 6.95
C LYS A 77 4.77 7.17 6.77
N PHE A 78 4.01 7.01 5.72
CA PHE A 78 2.86 7.88 5.42
C PHE A 78 1.56 7.41 6.09
N TRP A 79 1.49 6.14 6.52
CA TRP A 79 0.23 5.51 6.92
C TRP A 79 0.21 4.96 8.33
N ASP A 80 1.18 5.33 9.15
CA ASP A 80 1.11 5.16 10.60
C ASP A 80 -0.16 5.87 11.12
N GLY A 81 -1.27 5.15 11.10
CA GLY A 81 -2.55 5.65 11.58
C GLY A 81 -3.80 5.27 10.78
N VAL A 82 -3.68 4.78 9.53
CA VAL A 82 -4.84 4.28 8.79
C VAL A 82 -5.00 2.78 9.02
N ALA A 83 -5.87 2.42 9.96
CA ALA A 83 -6.16 1.02 10.27
C ALA A 83 -6.99 0.34 9.16
N ASP A 84 -6.96 -0.99 9.14
CA ASP A 84 -7.88 -1.77 8.31
C ASP A 84 -9.33 -1.42 8.62
N GLY A 85 -10.10 -1.09 7.59
CA GLY A 85 -11.47 -0.63 7.76
C GLY A 85 -12.12 -0.20 6.45
N ARG A 86 -13.30 0.39 6.59
CA ARG A 86 -14.07 0.99 5.51
C ARG A 86 -14.34 2.44 5.85
N TYR A 87 -14.13 3.30 4.89
CA TYR A 87 -14.09 4.74 5.08
C TYR A 87 -14.96 5.44 4.05
N ALA A 88 -15.70 6.45 4.49
CA ALA A 88 -16.40 7.38 3.62
C ALA A 88 -15.73 8.74 3.71
N ILE A 89 -15.17 9.20 2.61
CA ILE A 89 -14.45 10.48 2.52
C ILE A 89 -14.97 11.33 1.37
N THR A 90 -14.83 12.64 1.47
CA THR A 90 -15.09 13.55 0.36
C THR A 90 -13.81 13.71 -0.44
N LEU A 91 -13.84 13.28 -1.70
CA LEU A 91 -12.76 13.44 -2.64
C LEU A 91 -13.32 14.11 -3.92
N ASP A 92 -12.66 15.14 -4.43
CA ASP A 92 -13.15 15.95 -5.57
C ASP A 92 -14.60 16.45 -5.40
N GLY A 93 -14.95 16.85 -4.17
CA GLY A 93 -16.30 17.34 -3.83
C GLY A 93 -17.39 16.26 -3.80
N LYS A 94 -17.04 14.98 -3.93
CA LYS A 94 -17.98 13.85 -3.92
C LYS A 94 -17.70 12.92 -2.75
N LEU A 95 -18.75 12.45 -2.09
CA LEU A 95 -18.65 11.39 -1.09
C LEU A 95 -18.32 10.07 -1.79
N ARG A 96 -17.23 9.46 -1.40
CA ARG A 96 -16.74 8.18 -1.96
C ARG A 96 -16.42 7.21 -0.84
N PHE A 97 -16.53 5.94 -1.13
CA PHE A 97 -16.39 4.87 -0.14
C PHE A 97 -15.17 4.03 -0.47
N PHE A 98 -14.34 3.76 0.54
CA PHE A 98 -13.10 3.01 0.36
C PHE A 98 -12.97 1.91 1.41
N ARG A 99 -12.30 0.85 1.02
CA ARG A 99 -11.83 -0.20 1.92
C ARG A 99 -10.31 -0.18 1.94
N VAL A 100 -9.74 -0.11 3.14
CA VAL A 100 -8.30 -0.26 3.40
C VAL A 100 -8.07 -1.63 4.04
N ASN A 101 -7.07 -2.36 3.55
CA ASN A 101 -6.71 -3.67 4.08
C ASN A 101 -5.21 -3.91 3.94
N THR A 102 -4.56 -4.25 5.04
CA THR A 102 -3.13 -4.57 5.11
C THR A 102 -2.96 -6.00 5.63
N PRO A 103 -2.81 -7.00 4.74
CA PRO A 103 -2.61 -8.39 5.15
C PRO A 103 -1.37 -8.54 6.04
N THR A 104 -1.49 -9.32 7.10
CA THR A 104 -0.40 -9.62 8.03
C THR A 104 0.38 -10.88 7.67
N ALA A 105 -0.10 -11.66 6.68
CA ALA A 105 0.51 -12.91 6.24
C ALA A 105 0.42 -13.09 4.73
N GLY A 106 1.24 -14.01 4.20
CA GLY A 106 1.27 -14.35 2.78
C GLY A 106 2.11 -13.40 1.93
N ARG A 107 2.03 -13.59 0.61
CA ARG A 107 2.83 -12.85 -0.40
C ARG A 107 2.70 -11.32 -0.30
N TRP A 108 1.58 -10.84 0.19
CA TRP A 108 1.23 -9.43 0.26
C TRP A 108 1.25 -8.88 1.69
N SER A 109 1.91 -9.59 2.62
CA SER A 109 2.07 -9.14 4.01
C SER A 109 2.70 -7.75 4.06
N GLY A 110 2.09 -6.85 4.83
CA GLY A 110 2.53 -5.46 4.97
C GLY A 110 2.20 -4.53 3.79
N PHE A 111 1.52 -5.04 2.72
CA PHE A 111 1.10 -4.19 1.62
C PHE A 111 -0.31 -3.65 1.85
N THR A 112 -0.46 -2.32 1.90
CA THR A 112 -1.76 -1.67 2.09
C THR A 112 -2.52 -1.59 0.77
N PHE A 113 -3.63 -2.31 0.69
CA PHE A 113 -4.57 -2.24 -0.42
C PHE A 113 -5.65 -1.19 -0.14
N VAL A 114 -5.91 -0.35 -1.13
CA VAL A 114 -7.04 0.58 -1.13
C VAL A 114 -7.97 0.21 -2.27
N THR A 115 -9.23 0.02 -1.93
CA THR A 115 -10.27 -0.38 -2.89
C THR A 115 -11.46 0.56 -2.75
N GLU A 116 -11.89 1.17 -3.84
CA GLU A 116 -13.13 1.95 -3.88
C GLU A 116 -14.34 1.00 -3.93
N VAL A 117 -15.35 1.31 -3.15
CA VAL A 117 -16.58 0.53 -3.02
C VAL A 117 -17.73 1.32 -3.66
N PHE A 118 -18.48 0.68 -4.52
CA PHE A 118 -19.63 1.26 -5.20
C PHE A 118 -20.94 0.56 -4.78
N GLY A 119 -22.07 1.15 -5.13
CA GLY A 119 -23.37 0.54 -4.93
C GLY A 119 -23.47 -0.86 -5.55
N GLY A 120 -24.25 -1.76 -4.92
CA GLY A 120 -24.37 -3.14 -5.37
C GLY A 120 -23.18 -4.05 -5.07
N GLY A 121 -22.22 -3.60 -4.27
CA GLY A 121 -21.03 -4.39 -3.88
C GLY A 121 -19.92 -4.41 -4.93
N ALA A 122 -20.01 -3.63 -5.99
CA ALA A 122 -18.93 -3.47 -6.96
C ALA A 122 -17.71 -2.81 -6.30
N ILE A 123 -16.50 -3.26 -6.66
CA ILE A 123 -15.26 -2.74 -6.12
C ILE A 123 -14.27 -2.43 -7.23
N LYS A 124 -13.44 -1.41 -7.02
CA LYS A 124 -12.34 -1.03 -7.92
C LYS A 124 -11.07 -0.81 -7.11
N ALA A 125 -10.03 -1.58 -7.39
CA ALA A 125 -8.74 -1.37 -6.77
C ALA A 125 -8.15 -0.01 -7.20
N ILE A 126 -7.72 0.80 -6.24
CA ILE A 126 -6.96 2.01 -6.52
C ILE A 126 -5.54 1.57 -6.85
N ARG A 127 -5.19 1.76 -8.11
CA ARG A 127 -3.86 1.44 -8.64
C ARG A 127 -3.04 2.72 -8.72
N GLY A 128 -1.73 2.57 -8.54
CA GLY A 128 -0.85 3.71 -8.50
C GLY A 128 -0.58 4.18 -7.06
N LEU A 129 0.69 4.52 -6.80
CA LEU A 129 1.13 4.94 -5.48
C LEU A 129 0.51 6.30 -5.12
N GLU A 130 0.55 7.23 -6.06
CA GLU A 130 0.05 8.59 -5.88
C GLU A 130 -1.45 8.63 -5.54
N ALA A 131 -2.28 7.99 -6.38
CA ALA A 131 -3.73 7.93 -6.16
C ALA A 131 -4.10 7.21 -4.84
N ARG A 132 -3.36 6.17 -4.48
CA ARG A 132 -3.54 5.50 -3.20
C ARG A 132 -3.16 6.39 -2.03
N ASN A 133 -2.02 7.09 -2.16
CA ASN A 133 -1.52 8.00 -1.15
C ASN A 133 -2.48 9.16 -0.91
N GLU A 134 -3.05 9.72 -1.95
CA GLU A 134 -4.07 10.76 -1.86
C GLU A 134 -5.27 10.30 -1.02
N VAL A 135 -5.85 9.14 -1.34
CA VAL A 135 -6.98 8.57 -0.60
C VAL A 135 -6.63 8.36 0.88
N LEU A 136 -5.47 7.76 1.15
CA LEU A 136 -5.05 7.46 2.51
C LEU A 136 -4.76 8.73 3.31
N ALA A 137 -4.16 9.76 2.70
CA ALA A 137 -3.93 11.05 3.35
C ALA A 137 -5.25 11.72 3.78
N VAL A 138 -6.27 11.67 2.94
CA VAL A 138 -7.60 12.19 3.30
C VAL A 138 -8.21 11.38 4.44
N ILE A 139 -8.11 10.05 4.41
CA ILE A 139 -8.61 9.17 5.48
C ILE A 139 -7.89 9.48 6.81
N ALA A 140 -6.56 9.61 6.80
CA ALA A 140 -5.77 9.88 8.00
C ALA A 140 -6.14 11.23 8.68
N ASN A 141 -6.57 12.19 7.88
CA ASN A 141 -6.98 13.52 8.36
C ASN A 141 -8.48 13.64 8.67
N ASP A 142 -9.26 12.58 8.48
CA ASP A 142 -10.70 12.56 8.76
C ASP A 142 -11.07 11.50 9.81
N PRO A 143 -11.04 11.83 11.10
CA PRO A 143 -11.35 10.87 12.18
C PRO A 143 -12.77 10.32 12.14
N LYS A 144 -13.69 10.97 11.40
CA LYS A 144 -15.08 10.54 11.25
C LYS A 144 -15.31 9.63 10.04
N ALA A 145 -14.31 9.45 9.17
CA ALA A 145 -14.46 8.71 7.91
C ALA A 145 -14.93 7.26 8.12
N LEU A 146 -14.44 6.59 9.17
CA LEU A 146 -14.82 5.22 9.52
C LEU A 146 -16.30 5.14 9.96
N ALA A 147 -16.70 6.02 10.87
CA ALA A 147 -18.08 6.09 11.36
C ALA A 147 -19.05 6.48 10.25
N ARG A 148 -18.70 7.48 9.46
CA ARG A 148 -19.49 7.95 8.31
C ARG A 148 -19.79 6.83 7.33
N PHE A 149 -18.83 5.93 7.07
CA PHE A 149 -19.09 4.77 6.20
C PHE A 149 -20.28 3.95 6.71
N GLY A 150 -20.32 3.68 8.00
CA GLY A 150 -21.42 2.90 8.60
C GLY A 150 -22.74 3.64 8.63
N GLN A 151 -22.72 4.94 8.86
CA GLN A 151 -23.91 5.80 8.84
C GLN A 151 -24.55 5.84 7.44
N GLU A 152 -23.73 5.97 6.40
CA GLU A 152 -24.18 6.07 5.02
C GLU A 152 -24.65 4.72 4.43
N LEU A 153 -23.93 3.64 4.73
CA LEU A 153 -24.17 2.34 4.11
C LEU A 153 -24.82 1.29 5.02
N GLY A 154 -25.09 1.62 6.27
CA GLY A 154 -25.69 0.69 7.23
C GLY A 154 -24.81 -0.52 7.57
N SER A 155 -23.52 -0.47 7.28
CA SER A 155 -22.55 -1.54 7.55
C SER A 155 -21.38 -1.00 8.34
N CYS A 156 -20.98 -1.69 9.40
CA CYS A 156 -19.90 -1.26 10.30
C CYS A 156 -18.64 -0.84 9.55
N GLY A 157 -18.15 0.39 9.76
CA GLY A 157 -16.95 0.90 9.14
C GLY A 157 -15.71 0.03 9.44
N LYS A 158 -15.60 -0.55 10.64
CA LYS A 158 -14.46 -1.40 11.00
C LYS A 158 -14.50 -2.77 10.33
N CYS A 159 -15.57 -3.56 10.52
CA CYS A 159 -15.61 -4.95 10.08
C CYS A 159 -16.53 -5.20 8.87
N GLY A 160 -17.42 -4.27 8.52
CA GLY A 160 -18.35 -4.38 7.39
C GLY A 160 -19.58 -5.23 7.64
N ARG A 161 -19.85 -5.71 8.86
CA ARG A 161 -21.09 -6.37 9.19
C ARG A 161 -22.25 -5.38 9.14
N VAL A 162 -23.42 -5.83 8.68
CA VAL A 162 -24.63 -5.01 8.66
C VAL A 162 -24.96 -4.59 10.10
N LEU A 163 -25.31 -3.32 10.27
CA LEU A 163 -25.73 -2.74 11.54
C LEU A 163 -27.25 -2.88 11.66
N THR A 164 -27.70 -3.66 12.63
CA THR A 164 -29.13 -4.00 12.80
C THR A 164 -29.80 -3.16 13.86
N ASP A 165 -29.07 -2.70 14.88
CA ASP A 165 -29.59 -1.85 15.94
C ASP A 165 -29.42 -0.36 15.61
N GLU A 166 -30.32 0.46 16.16
CA GLU A 166 -30.42 1.88 15.84
C GLU A 166 -29.20 2.66 16.36
N GLU A 167 -28.71 2.32 17.55
CA GLU A 167 -27.52 2.97 18.13
C GLU A 167 -26.28 2.73 17.25
N SER A 168 -26.03 1.48 16.83
CA SER A 168 -24.88 1.16 15.97
C SER A 168 -25.01 1.83 14.60
N ARG A 169 -26.23 1.98 14.06
CA ARG A 169 -26.46 2.73 12.81
C ARG A 169 -26.15 4.21 12.99
N ALA A 170 -26.60 4.83 14.10
CA ALA A 170 -26.33 6.24 14.39
C ALA A 170 -24.82 6.50 14.56
N ILE A 171 -24.10 5.58 15.19
CA ILE A 171 -22.65 5.68 15.40
C ILE A 171 -21.87 5.26 14.14
N GLY A 172 -22.40 4.35 13.31
CA GLY A 172 -21.74 3.77 12.14
C GLY A 172 -20.77 2.62 12.46
N ILE A 173 -20.70 2.18 13.71
CA ILE A 173 -19.77 1.15 14.20
C ILE A 173 -20.51 0.25 15.18
N GLY A 174 -20.43 -1.08 14.97
CA GLY A 174 -21.06 -2.07 15.85
C GLY A 174 -20.41 -2.19 17.22
N PRO A 175 -21.10 -2.73 18.25
CA PRO A 175 -20.68 -2.68 19.64
C PRO A 175 -19.32 -3.34 19.89
N LEU A 176 -19.06 -4.52 19.34
CA LEU A 176 -17.76 -5.20 19.49
C LEU A 176 -16.61 -4.39 18.85
N CYS A 177 -16.89 -3.70 17.75
CA CYS A 177 -15.87 -2.88 17.10
C CYS A 177 -15.63 -1.57 17.84
N ARG A 178 -16.64 -1.01 18.50
CA ARG A 178 -16.50 0.15 19.41
C ARG A 178 -15.58 -0.16 20.57
N GLU A 179 -15.81 -1.31 21.23
CA GLU A 179 -14.97 -1.78 22.33
C GLU A 179 -13.49 -1.93 21.90
N GLN A 180 -13.26 -2.54 20.73
CA GLN A 180 -11.88 -2.66 20.17
C GLN A 180 -11.23 -1.33 19.81
N LEU A 181 -12.00 -0.31 19.51
CA LEU A 181 -11.52 1.04 19.17
C LEU A 181 -11.43 1.95 20.41
N GLY A 182 -11.82 1.47 21.59
CA GLY A 182 -11.82 2.26 22.84
C GLY A 182 -12.86 3.39 22.84
N MET A 183 -13.97 3.21 22.15
CA MET A 183 -15.06 4.19 22.02
C MET A 183 -16.16 3.91 23.04
#